data_49cd7f7c4686f9bf37f978205a0d421b
#
_entry.id   49cd7f7c4686f9bf37f978205a0d421b
#
_cell.length_a   1.000
_cell.length_b   1.000
_cell.length_c   1.000
_cell.angle_alpha   90.00
_cell.angle_beta   90.00
_cell.angle_gamma   90.00
#
_symmetry.space_group_name_H-M   'P 1'
#
loop_
_entity.id
_entity.type
_entity.pdbx_description
1 polymer ?
#
loop_
_entity_poly.entity_id
_entity_poly.type
_entity_poly.pdbx_seq_one_letter_code
_entity_poly.pdbx_strand_id
1 'polypeptide(L)'
;MDDIDAIEDGVGRVHDLLAQLAVAPLAGAGDEQLCALTVAVEKAGRLLDAMRTKVAGEIDERSGFERGTEGLAFRFGHQRGWQLLEQLTRVSPVEARRRTMLGKATRGRTQQSGESLPPQRPAVAEALQAGTVGLDAAESIVRCLEQATSTACPPPEHVEAAEQALVEAATQSTADEITVQARAWREALDPDGAEPRDERIHRKRSFRLGREKDGLTRFSGLLAPTDAALLQAAFHEADRPGNEPRFLSEQDIASGTVFATSDTGETEITIVDTRTRDQRHYDVVTGLLAAGVRSTGQGPGEMRSTAHVTAVITLDDLRKRAGVGWIDGIEEPVSAATVEQLVCASGYAPILLGDQGEVLMLGRERRLFSPAQMKALAVRDGGCVNCGAPPGWCEGHHVDQWAADEGPTDIDNGALLCSACHRMIHQNEFTLRMFDGRPHILAPPWVDPDQIWRRLGNKRLGMLAALR
;
A
#
# COMPACT_ATOMS: atom_id res chain seq x y z
N MET A 1 35.23 12.96 38.07
CA MET A 1 35.06 11.50 38.28
C MET A 1 33.90 11.27 39.25
N ASP A 2 33.81 12.04 40.30
CA ASP A 2 32.79 11.88 41.34
C ASP A 2 31.31 12.03 40.89
N ASP A 3 31.03 12.88 39.89
CA ASP A 3 29.66 13.11 39.41
C ASP A 3 29.10 11.93 38.58
N ILE A 4 29.92 11.23 37.79
CA ILE A 4 29.48 10.09 36.99
C ILE A 4 29.20 8.88 37.84
N ASP A 5 30.10 8.61 38.81
CA ASP A 5 29.93 7.51 39.79
C ASP A 5 28.63 7.69 40.59
N ALA A 6 28.33 8.96 40.97
CA ALA A 6 27.07 9.29 41.65
C ALA A 6 25.82 9.07 40.79
N ILE A 7 25.92 9.33 39.49
CA ILE A 7 24.84 9.06 38.54
C ILE A 7 24.61 7.54 38.39
N GLU A 8 25.68 6.75 38.24
CA GLU A 8 25.60 5.28 38.12
C GLU A 8 24.96 4.67 39.38
N ASP A 9 25.38 5.09 40.56
CA ASP A 9 24.79 4.65 41.84
C ASP A 9 23.31 5.05 41.95
N GLY A 10 22.97 6.26 41.51
CA GLY A 10 21.57 6.72 41.43
C GLY A 10 20.71 5.86 40.48
N VAL A 11 21.22 5.53 39.30
CA VAL A 11 20.52 4.65 38.35
C VAL A 11 20.33 3.25 38.93
N GLY A 12 21.34 2.71 39.62
CA GLY A 12 21.24 1.42 40.29
C GLY A 12 20.09 1.40 41.32
N ARG A 13 19.98 2.43 42.17
CA ARG A 13 18.88 2.55 43.15
C ARG A 13 17.51 2.66 42.51
N VAL A 14 17.40 3.41 41.41
CA VAL A 14 16.15 3.49 40.64
C VAL A 14 15.78 2.14 40.04
N HIS A 15 16.76 1.39 39.51
CA HIS A 15 16.55 0.03 39.00
C HIS A 15 15.96 -0.89 40.08
N ASP A 16 16.58 -0.93 41.27
CA ASP A 16 16.15 -1.79 42.35
C ASP A 16 14.73 -1.44 42.86
N LEU A 17 14.42 -0.15 42.92
CA LEU A 17 13.08 0.31 43.28
C LEU A 17 12.04 -0.09 42.24
N LEU A 18 12.33 0.11 40.95
CA LEU A 18 11.42 -0.28 39.89
C LEU A 18 11.22 -1.81 39.84
N ALA A 19 12.27 -2.59 40.09
CA ALA A 19 12.17 -4.04 40.16
C ALA A 19 11.25 -4.50 41.29
N GLN A 20 11.30 -3.85 42.45
CA GLN A 20 10.39 -4.12 43.57
C GLN A 20 8.93 -3.74 43.20
N LEU A 21 8.73 -2.59 42.59
CA LEU A 21 7.40 -2.12 42.16
C LEU A 21 6.79 -3.00 41.08
N ALA A 22 7.60 -3.52 40.15
CA ALA A 22 7.14 -4.33 39.04
C ALA A 22 6.48 -5.65 39.46
N VAL A 23 6.82 -6.19 40.64
CA VAL A 23 6.23 -7.43 41.17
C VAL A 23 5.08 -7.17 42.15
N ALA A 24 4.73 -5.92 42.41
CA ALA A 24 3.66 -5.58 43.34
C ALA A 24 2.28 -6.01 42.78
N PRO A 25 1.42 -6.67 43.58
CA PRO A 25 0.10 -7.08 43.11
C PRO A 25 -0.83 -5.88 42.95
N LEU A 26 -1.45 -5.75 41.76
CA LEU A 26 -2.39 -4.65 41.43
C LEU A 26 -3.86 -5.07 41.60
N ALA A 27 -4.16 -6.36 41.73
CA ALA A 27 -5.52 -6.89 41.71
C ALA A 27 -6.41 -6.38 42.87
N GLY A 28 -5.81 -5.85 43.96
CA GLY A 28 -6.54 -5.28 45.08
C GLY A 28 -6.73 -3.74 45.00
N ALA A 29 -6.24 -3.08 43.97
CA ALA A 29 -6.38 -1.64 43.85
C ALA A 29 -7.80 -1.27 43.42
N GLY A 30 -8.39 -0.23 44.04
CA GLY A 30 -9.62 0.37 43.55
C GLY A 30 -9.39 1.17 42.26
N ASP A 31 -10.46 1.42 41.52
CA ASP A 31 -10.39 2.10 40.19
C ASP A 31 -9.68 3.45 40.24
N GLU A 32 -10.00 4.28 41.25
CA GLU A 32 -9.36 5.59 41.45
C GLU A 32 -7.86 5.47 41.74
N GLN A 33 -7.48 4.45 42.58
CA GLN A 33 -6.08 4.18 42.89
C GLN A 33 -5.32 3.70 41.65
N LEU A 34 -5.93 2.87 40.83
CA LEU A 34 -5.34 2.40 39.59
C LEU A 34 -5.11 3.55 38.57
N CYS A 35 -6.08 4.46 38.42
CA CYS A 35 -5.93 5.65 37.61
C CYS A 35 -4.79 6.56 38.14
N ALA A 36 -4.74 6.82 39.44
CA ALA A 36 -3.70 7.64 40.02
C ALA A 36 -2.31 6.99 39.87
N LEU A 37 -2.20 5.67 40.06
CA LEU A 37 -0.97 4.91 39.87
C LEU A 37 -0.50 4.98 38.40
N THR A 38 -1.43 4.86 37.44
CA THR A 38 -1.11 4.97 36.02
C THR A 38 -0.43 6.30 35.69
N VAL A 39 -0.99 7.42 36.19
CA VAL A 39 -0.39 8.76 35.99
C VAL A 39 0.98 8.86 36.66
N ALA A 40 1.15 8.29 37.88
CA ALA A 40 2.42 8.33 38.61
C ALA A 40 3.51 7.52 37.89
N VAL A 41 3.19 6.33 37.39
CA VAL A 41 4.11 5.46 36.65
C VAL A 41 4.51 6.12 35.34
N GLU A 42 3.55 6.70 34.61
CA GLU A 42 3.83 7.42 33.37
C GLU A 42 4.78 8.60 33.62
N LYS A 43 4.56 9.39 34.64
CA LYS A 43 5.44 10.51 35.01
C LYS A 43 6.87 10.03 35.33
N ALA A 44 7.01 8.94 36.08
CA ALA A 44 8.31 8.33 36.34
C ALA A 44 8.98 7.82 35.07
N GLY A 45 8.20 7.20 34.17
CA GLY A 45 8.66 6.75 32.85
C GLY A 45 9.21 7.90 31.99
N ARG A 46 8.54 9.06 31.96
CA ARG A 46 8.99 10.26 31.26
C ARG A 46 10.34 10.78 31.74
N LEU A 47 10.59 10.75 33.07
CA LEU A 47 11.90 11.12 33.64
C LEU A 47 13.01 10.15 33.17
N LEU A 48 12.73 8.86 33.15
CA LEU A 48 13.65 7.87 32.60
C LEU A 48 13.92 8.09 31.13
N ASP A 49 12.92 8.43 30.37
CA ASP A 49 13.05 8.72 28.94
C ASP A 49 13.84 10.02 28.67
N ALA A 50 13.68 11.02 29.52
CA ALA A 50 14.55 12.22 29.50
C ALA A 50 16.02 11.85 29.70
N MET A 51 16.32 10.97 30.67
CA MET A 51 17.67 10.49 30.90
C MET A 51 18.21 9.66 29.73
N ARG A 52 17.44 8.75 29.17
CA ARG A 52 17.79 7.96 27.97
C ARG A 52 18.10 8.87 26.78
N THR A 53 17.31 9.91 26.59
CA THR A 53 17.46 10.92 25.55
C THR A 53 18.75 11.72 25.73
N LYS A 54 19.03 12.14 26.97
CA LYS A 54 20.24 12.87 27.34
C LYS A 54 21.51 12.05 27.02
N VAL A 55 21.54 10.79 27.45
CA VAL A 55 22.66 9.87 27.16
C VAL A 55 22.82 9.63 25.67
N ALA A 56 21.70 9.43 24.95
CA ALA A 56 21.74 9.26 23.50
C ALA A 56 22.29 10.48 22.75
N GLY A 57 21.96 11.69 23.20
CA GLY A 57 22.49 12.93 22.67
C GLY A 57 23.99 13.07 22.89
N GLU A 58 24.50 12.63 24.03
CA GLU A 58 25.94 12.64 24.32
C GLU A 58 26.70 11.59 23.50
N ILE A 59 26.13 10.41 23.31
CA ILE A 59 26.70 9.39 22.40
C ILE A 59 26.77 9.93 20.97
N ASP A 60 25.73 10.59 20.48
CA ASP A 60 25.70 11.17 19.13
C ASP A 60 26.76 12.26 18.95
N GLU A 61 26.90 13.16 19.91
CA GLU A 61 27.92 14.23 19.92
C GLU A 61 29.34 13.68 19.88
N ARG A 62 29.63 12.70 20.71
CA ARG A 62 30.94 12.05 20.72
C ARG A 62 31.20 11.17 19.50
N SER A 63 30.16 10.94 18.69
CA SER A 63 30.22 10.15 17.45
C SER A 63 30.12 11.03 16.19
N GLY A 64 30.25 12.36 16.32
CA GLY A 64 30.19 13.32 15.23
C GLY A 64 31.20 13.00 14.13
N PHE A 65 30.84 13.29 12.88
CA PHE A 65 31.68 12.99 11.70
C PHE A 65 33.03 13.72 11.75
N GLU A 66 33.08 14.90 12.32
CA GLU A 66 34.26 15.71 12.51
C GLU A 66 35.35 15.07 13.40
N ARG A 67 34.97 14.09 14.22
CA ARG A 67 35.87 13.33 15.09
C ARG A 67 36.58 12.19 14.36
N GLY A 68 36.19 11.89 13.13
CA GLY A 68 36.79 10.83 12.31
C GLY A 68 36.92 9.49 13.05
N THR A 69 38.11 8.93 13.04
CA THR A 69 38.39 7.62 13.69
C THR A 69 38.41 7.69 15.23
N GLU A 70 38.47 8.87 15.81
CA GLU A 70 38.43 9.08 17.25
C GLU A 70 37.01 9.15 17.80
N GLY A 71 36.01 9.24 16.91
CA GLY A 71 34.60 9.25 17.28
C GLY A 71 34.17 8.00 18.06
N LEU A 72 33.35 8.20 19.07
CA LEU A 72 32.93 7.12 19.97
C LEU A 72 32.32 5.92 19.21
N ALA A 73 31.39 6.17 18.29
CA ALA A 73 30.78 5.10 17.51
C ALA A 73 31.83 4.34 16.67
N PHE A 74 32.77 5.05 16.04
CA PHE A 74 33.80 4.45 15.21
C PHE A 74 34.74 3.53 16.00
N ARG A 75 35.11 3.93 17.22
CA ARG A 75 35.93 3.11 18.14
C ARG A 75 35.25 1.80 18.53
N PHE A 76 33.90 1.75 18.51
CA PHE A 76 33.09 0.56 18.75
C PHE A 76 32.64 -0.14 17.46
N GLY A 77 33.20 0.20 16.30
CA GLY A 77 32.91 -0.45 15.02
C GLY A 77 31.66 0.02 14.29
N HIS A 78 31.12 1.18 14.67
CA HIS A 78 29.92 1.78 14.08
C HIS A 78 30.21 3.12 13.39
N GLN A 79 29.40 3.46 12.38
CA GLN A 79 29.56 4.73 11.66
C GLN A 79 28.80 5.90 12.29
N ARG A 80 27.77 5.63 13.08
CA ARG A 80 26.85 6.63 13.63
C ARG A 80 26.52 6.33 15.09
N GLY A 81 26.28 7.38 15.89
CA GLY A 81 25.94 7.26 17.31
C GLY A 81 24.68 6.41 17.57
N TRP A 82 23.65 6.55 16.72
CA TRP A 82 22.44 5.75 16.85
C TRP A 82 22.67 4.23 16.62
N GLN A 83 23.63 3.82 15.78
CA GLN A 83 23.98 2.41 15.58
C GLN A 83 24.66 1.81 16.82
N LEU A 84 25.53 2.58 17.44
CA LEU A 84 26.13 2.19 18.72
C LEU A 84 25.06 2.08 19.80
N LEU A 85 24.13 3.05 19.88
CA LEU A 85 23.03 3.03 20.84
C LEU A 85 22.13 1.80 20.64
N GLU A 86 21.76 1.47 19.41
CA GLU A 86 20.99 0.27 19.04
C GLU A 86 21.69 -0.99 19.57
N GLN A 87 22.96 -1.15 19.31
CA GLN A 87 23.74 -2.31 19.76
C GLN A 87 23.77 -2.44 21.29
N LEU A 88 24.06 -1.34 21.98
CA LEU A 88 24.18 -1.34 23.43
C LEU A 88 22.85 -1.59 24.14
N THR A 89 21.75 -1.07 23.60
CA THR A 89 20.45 -1.08 24.26
C THR A 89 19.46 -2.08 23.66
N ARG A 90 19.76 -2.63 22.48
CA ARG A 90 18.89 -3.59 21.74
C ARG A 90 17.50 -3.02 21.39
N VAL A 91 17.36 -1.70 21.33
CA VAL A 91 16.16 -1.05 20.84
C VAL A 91 16.12 -1.08 19.31
N SER A 92 14.96 -0.79 18.70
CA SER A 92 14.87 -0.71 17.25
C SER A 92 15.70 0.46 16.69
N PRO A 93 16.14 0.38 15.41
CA PRO A 93 16.83 1.49 14.74
C PRO A 93 16.01 2.79 14.73
N VAL A 94 14.68 2.68 14.68
CA VAL A 94 13.77 3.84 14.72
C VAL A 94 13.86 4.52 16.08
N GLU A 95 13.78 3.74 17.16
CA GLU A 95 13.85 4.26 18.52
C GLU A 95 15.25 4.82 18.85
N ALA A 96 16.32 4.17 18.39
CA ALA A 96 17.69 4.69 18.55
C ALA A 96 17.87 6.06 17.88
N ARG A 97 17.40 6.22 16.64
CA ARG A 97 17.43 7.50 15.91
C ARG A 97 16.55 8.55 16.57
N ARG A 98 15.39 8.19 17.07
CA ARG A 98 14.51 9.09 17.81
C ARG A 98 15.21 9.68 19.03
N ARG A 99 15.82 8.84 19.87
CA ARG A 99 16.55 9.29 21.07
C ARG A 99 17.74 10.16 20.73
N THR A 100 18.52 9.83 19.69
CA THR A 100 19.66 10.66 19.28
C THR A 100 19.20 12.00 18.70
N MET A 101 18.12 12.04 17.91
CA MET A 101 17.55 13.28 17.39
C MET A 101 17.07 14.20 18.52
N LEU A 102 16.26 13.68 19.44
CA LEU A 102 15.78 14.46 20.58
C LEU A 102 16.95 14.90 21.49
N GLY A 103 17.88 14.01 21.75
CA GLY A 103 19.08 14.34 22.54
C GLY A 103 19.91 15.44 21.92
N LYS A 104 20.08 15.45 20.60
CA LYS A 104 20.76 16.52 19.87
C LYS A 104 20.02 17.85 19.97
N ALA A 105 18.68 17.84 19.88
CA ALA A 105 17.87 19.06 19.93
C ALA A 105 17.82 19.68 21.34
N THR A 106 17.90 18.86 22.38
CA THR A 106 17.65 19.25 23.79
C THR A 106 18.91 19.38 24.65
N ARG A 107 20.08 19.01 24.15
CA ARG A 107 21.34 19.21 24.88
C ARG A 107 21.89 20.62 24.70
N GLY A 108 22.65 21.10 25.70
CA GLY A 108 23.49 22.29 25.55
C GLY A 108 24.52 22.09 24.43
N ARG A 109 24.89 23.18 23.76
CA ARG A 109 25.84 23.21 22.68
C ARG A 109 27.10 23.97 23.13
N THR A 110 28.22 23.68 22.52
CA THR A 110 29.47 24.40 22.77
C THR A 110 29.96 24.95 21.47
N GLN A 111 30.24 26.25 21.43
CA GLN A 111 30.89 26.88 20.26
C GLN A 111 32.36 26.45 20.14
N GLN A 112 32.95 26.64 18.96
CA GLN A 112 34.39 26.42 18.78
C GLN A 112 35.25 27.33 19.69
N SER A 113 34.70 28.47 20.15
CA SER A 113 35.30 29.36 21.14
C SER A 113 35.34 28.77 22.56
N GLY A 114 34.62 27.64 22.83
CA GLY A 114 34.45 27.08 24.17
C GLY A 114 33.25 27.66 24.94
N GLU A 115 32.53 28.61 24.37
CA GLU A 115 31.32 29.20 24.99
C GLU A 115 30.14 28.22 24.96
N SER A 116 29.47 28.10 26.11
CA SER A 116 28.26 27.27 26.23
C SER A 116 27.07 28.00 25.66
N LEU A 117 26.36 27.34 24.74
CA LEU A 117 25.09 27.78 24.17
C LEU A 117 23.91 26.96 24.71
N PRO A 118 22.71 27.56 24.81
CA PRO A 118 21.53 26.85 25.18
C PRO A 118 21.20 25.72 24.19
N PRO A 119 20.34 24.78 24.55
CA PRO A 119 19.79 23.79 23.64
C PRO A 119 19.19 24.45 22.39
N GLN A 120 19.12 23.70 21.31
CA GLN A 120 18.43 24.15 20.11
C GLN A 120 16.92 24.32 20.36
N ARG A 121 16.38 23.51 21.26
CA ARG A 121 14.97 23.52 21.69
C ARG A 121 14.90 23.59 23.22
N PRO A 122 15.03 24.77 23.79
CA PRO A 122 15.15 24.93 25.24
C PRO A 122 13.87 24.60 26.00
N ALA A 123 12.67 24.98 25.48
CA ALA A 123 11.43 24.67 26.13
C ALA A 123 11.12 23.16 26.13
N VAL A 124 11.41 22.47 25.02
CA VAL A 124 11.28 21.00 24.96
C VAL A 124 12.29 20.34 25.91
N ALA A 125 13.51 20.85 26.03
CA ALA A 125 14.54 20.33 26.93
C ALA A 125 14.08 20.42 28.41
N GLU A 126 13.56 21.57 28.82
CA GLU A 126 13.02 21.79 30.15
C GLU A 126 11.82 20.87 30.47
N ALA A 127 10.87 20.78 29.53
CA ALA A 127 9.68 19.95 29.69
C ALA A 127 10.00 18.45 29.77
N LEU A 128 10.98 17.95 29.00
CA LEU A 128 11.44 16.58 29.11
C LEU A 128 12.13 16.33 30.46
N GLN A 129 13.01 17.25 30.91
CA GLN A 129 13.68 17.14 32.21
C GLN A 129 12.71 17.18 33.40
N ALA A 130 11.65 17.95 33.30
CA ALA A 130 10.57 17.98 34.27
C ALA A 130 9.60 16.78 34.17
N GLY A 131 9.68 15.95 33.13
CA GLY A 131 8.76 14.84 32.89
C GLY A 131 7.33 15.29 32.59
N THR A 132 7.14 16.53 32.18
CA THR A 132 5.80 17.09 31.85
C THR A 132 5.33 16.70 30.44
N VAL A 133 6.27 16.45 29.53
CA VAL A 133 6.01 16.08 28.14
C VAL A 133 6.62 14.71 27.83
N GLY A 134 5.87 13.86 27.12
CA GLY A 134 6.34 12.55 26.65
C GLY A 134 7.14 12.62 25.35
N LEU A 135 7.88 11.54 25.01
CA LEU A 135 8.74 11.50 23.84
C LEU A 135 7.98 11.66 22.52
N ASP A 136 6.72 11.17 22.42
CA ASP A 136 5.95 11.24 21.17
C ASP A 136 5.58 12.69 20.82
N ALA A 137 5.15 13.46 21.80
CA ALA A 137 4.86 14.88 21.65
C ALA A 137 6.15 15.67 21.37
N ALA A 138 7.21 15.42 22.14
CA ALA A 138 8.52 16.07 21.93
C ALA A 138 9.09 15.80 20.54
N GLU A 139 8.99 14.56 20.02
CA GLU A 139 9.40 14.21 18.65
C GLU A 139 8.63 15.01 17.62
N SER A 140 7.31 15.09 17.75
CA SER A 140 6.45 15.82 16.82
C SER A 140 6.78 17.30 16.79
N ILE A 141 7.01 17.91 17.96
CA ILE A 141 7.41 19.32 18.10
C ILE A 141 8.76 19.54 17.41
N VAL A 142 9.81 18.83 17.83
CA VAL A 142 11.16 19.00 17.31
C VAL A 142 11.21 18.80 15.80
N ARG A 143 10.61 17.72 15.30
CA ARG A 143 10.61 17.38 13.86
C ARG A 143 9.92 18.44 13.02
N CYS A 144 8.75 18.94 13.46
CA CYS A 144 8.01 19.96 12.72
C CYS A 144 8.76 21.31 12.71
N LEU A 145 9.32 21.72 13.83
CA LEU A 145 10.11 22.96 13.90
C LEU A 145 11.44 22.87 13.11
N GLU A 146 12.11 21.71 13.12
CA GLU A 146 13.31 21.49 12.28
C GLU A 146 12.96 21.54 10.79
N GLN A 147 11.83 20.97 10.37
CA GLN A 147 11.39 21.05 8.99
C GLN A 147 11.13 22.49 8.54
N ALA A 148 10.44 23.29 9.36
CA ALA A 148 10.19 24.69 9.06
C ALA A 148 11.50 25.49 8.98
N THR A 149 12.39 25.34 9.97
CA THR A 149 13.65 26.08 10.02
C THR A 149 14.64 25.69 8.92
N SER A 150 14.61 24.45 8.45
CA SER A 150 15.49 23.99 7.36
C SER A 150 15.09 24.51 5.99
N THR A 151 13.83 24.89 5.81
CA THR A 151 13.27 25.31 4.51
C THR A 151 13.13 26.83 4.40
N ALA A 152 12.49 27.46 5.37
CA ALA A 152 12.10 28.87 5.30
C ALA A 152 12.98 29.83 6.11
N CYS A 153 13.82 29.33 7.03
CA CYS A 153 14.60 30.16 7.95
C CYS A 153 13.75 31.25 8.64
N PRO A 154 12.64 30.89 9.31
CA PRO A 154 11.76 31.87 9.96
C PRO A 154 12.48 32.64 11.07
N PRO A 155 12.00 33.84 11.48
CA PRO A 155 12.56 34.60 12.59
C PRO A 155 12.67 33.75 13.85
N PRO A 156 13.80 33.79 14.59
CA PRO A 156 14.00 32.99 15.80
C PRO A 156 12.88 33.15 16.83
N GLU A 157 12.39 34.36 17.04
CA GLU A 157 11.31 34.68 17.96
C GLU A 157 9.99 33.96 17.62
N HIS A 158 9.70 33.75 16.34
CA HIS A 158 8.51 32.98 15.92
C HIS A 158 8.68 31.49 16.20
N VAL A 159 9.89 30.97 16.01
CA VAL A 159 10.20 29.54 16.31
C VAL A 159 10.11 29.29 17.80
N GLU A 160 10.65 30.20 18.64
CA GLU A 160 10.60 30.13 20.09
C GLU A 160 9.15 30.20 20.61
N ALA A 161 8.34 31.13 20.06
CA ALA A 161 6.94 31.24 20.42
C ALA A 161 6.14 29.97 20.04
N ALA A 162 6.41 29.38 18.86
CA ALA A 162 5.80 28.12 18.44
C ALA A 162 6.22 26.95 19.34
N GLU A 163 7.50 26.87 19.72
CA GLU A 163 8.01 25.86 20.63
C GLU A 163 7.32 25.95 21.99
N GLN A 164 7.25 27.13 22.59
CA GLN A 164 6.62 27.36 23.87
C GLN A 164 5.13 27.01 23.84
N ALA A 165 4.39 27.48 22.84
CA ALA A 165 2.97 27.17 22.68
C ALA A 165 2.69 25.66 22.55
N LEU A 166 3.52 24.96 21.78
CA LEU A 166 3.39 23.51 21.58
C LEU A 166 3.73 22.72 22.85
N VAL A 167 4.75 23.15 23.59
CA VAL A 167 5.13 22.52 24.87
C VAL A 167 4.04 22.74 25.92
N GLU A 168 3.48 23.94 26.00
CA GLU A 168 2.35 24.22 26.91
C GLU A 168 1.14 23.33 26.57
N ALA A 169 0.75 23.28 25.29
CA ALA A 169 -0.34 22.40 24.83
C ALA A 169 -0.08 20.93 25.15
N ALA A 170 1.18 20.47 25.03
CA ALA A 170 1.56 19.08 25.28
C ALA A 170 1.41 18.64 26.75
N THR A 171 1.24 19.56 27.66
CA THR A 171 0.95 19.23 29.07
C THR A 171 -0.51 18.81 29.29
N GLN A 172 -1.41 19.11 28.34
CA GLN A 172 -2.86 18.89 28.47
C GLN A 172 -3.47 18.06 27.35
N SER A 173 -2.80 17.99 26.19
CA SER A 173 -3.28 17.31 25.00
C SER A 173 -2.56 15.97 24.77
N THR A 174 -3.21 15.10 24.01
CA THR A 174 -2.60 13.83 23.58
C THR A 174 -1.48 14.08 22.55
N ALA A 175 -0.57 13.12 22.41
CA ALA A 175 0.53 13.23 21.44
C ALA A 175 0.05 13.38 19.98
N ASP A 176 -1.08 12.78 19.62
CA ASP A 176 -1.69 12.90 18.30
C ASP A 176 -2.21 14.33 18.06
N GLU A 177 -2.89 14.94 19.04
CA GLU A 177 -3.33 16.33 18.98
C GLU A 177 -2.14 17.29 18.83
N ILE A 178 -1.05 17.05 19.57
CA ILE A 178 0.18 17.83 19.43
C ILE A 178 0.79 17.66 18.04
N THR A 179 0.75 16.46 17.47
CA THR A 179 1.21 16.23 16.10
C THR A 179 0.43 17.07 15.08
N VAL A 180 -0.87 17.21 15.25
CA VAL A 180 -1.71 18.07 14.39
C VAL A 180 -1.36 19.54 14.57
N GLN A 181 -1.24 20.02 15.84
CA GLN A 181 -0.87 21.39 16.14
C GLN A 181 0.52 21.75 15.65
N ALA A 182 1.51 20.85 15.81
CA ALA A 182 2.87 21.06 15.33
C ALA A 182 2.94 21.19 13.80
N ARG A 183 2.11 20.44 13.08
CA ARG A 183 1.97 20.62 11.63
C ARG A 183 1.38 21.98 11.26
N ALA A 184 0.37 22.46 11.99
CA ALA A 184 -0.20 23.78 11.77
C ALA A 184 0.85 24.88 11.98
N TRP A 185 1.64 24.79 13.06
CA TRP A 185 2.74 25.71 13.30
C TRP A 185 3.83 25.65 12.22
N ARG A 186 4.15 24.45 11.73
CA ARG A 186 5.07 24.31 10.60
C ARG A 186 4.61 25.07 9.37
N GLU A 187 3.31 24.97 9.00
CA GLU A 187 2.74 25.70 7.88
C GLU A 187 2.76 27.23 8.12
N ALA A 188 2.50 27.66 9.35
CA ALA A 188 2.58 29.07 9.70
C ALA A 188 4.00 29.65 9.64
N LEU A 189 5.01 28.85 10.00
CA LEU A 189 6.42 29.22 9.96
C LEU A 189 7.05 29.10 8.56
N ASP A 190 6.46 28.28 7.66
CA ASP A 190 6.95 28.01 6.30
C ASP A 190 5.76 27.99 5.31
N PRO A 191 5.10 29.15 5.05
CA PRO A 191 3.97 29.21 4.15
C PRO A 191 4.30 28.79 2.72
N ASP A 192 5.47 29.17 2.24
CA ASP A 192 5.93 28.88 0.87
C ASP A 192 6.34 27.42 0.68
N GLY A 193 6.56 26.69 1.75
CA GLY A 193 6.92 25.28 1.72
C GLY A 193 5.73 24.33 1.50
N ALA A 194 4.49 24.82 1.52
CA ALA A 194 3.29 23.97 1.36
C ALA A 194 3.24 23.34 -0.04
N GLU A 195 3.34 24.13 -1.09
CA GLU A 195 3.26 23.67 -2.48
C GLU A 195 4.36 22.63 -2.84
N PRO A 196 5.67 22.85 -2.53
CA PRO A 196 6.70 21.85 -2.73
C PRO A 196 6.48 20.56 -1.92
N ARG A 197 5.81 20.63 -0.76
CA ARG A 197 5.44 19.45 0.02
C ARG A 197 4.33 18.66 -0.66
N ASP A 198 3.30 19.32 -1.16
CA ASP A 198 2.21 18.71 -1.89
C ASP A 198 2.69 18.01 -3.15
N GLU A 199 3.57 18.65 -3.92
CA GLU A 199 4.20 18.01 -5.08
C GLU A 199 4.97 16.74 -4.70
N ARG A 200 5.74 16.75 -3.59
CA ARG A 200 6.45 15.56 -3.11
C ARG A 200 5.51 14.44 -2.70
N ILE A 201 4.38 14.78 -2.07
CA ILE A 201 3.33 13.83 -1.72
C ILE A 201 2.72 13.25 -2.98
N HIS A 202 2.36 14.08 -3.96
CA HIS A 202 1.82 13.65 -5.24
C HIS A 202 2.74 12.69 -6.01
N ARG A 203 4.06 12.91 -5.96
CA ARG A 203 5.04 12.00 -6.59
C ARG A 203 5.12 10.63 -5.92
N LYS A 204 4.77 10.53 -4.64
CA LYS A 204 4.81 9.27 -3.87
C LYS A 204 3.54 8.44 -3.99
N ARG A 205 2.45 9.00 -4.56
CA ARG A 205 1.21 8.24 -4.73
C ARG A 205 1.46 6.99 -5.55
N SER A 206 0.84 5.89 -5.13
CA SER A 206 1.04 4.61 -5.80
C SER A 206 -0.14 3.68 -5.54
N PHE A 207 -0.40 2.78 -6.49
CA PHE A 207 -1.33 1.68 -6.33
C PHE A 207 -0.67 0.42 -6.91
N ARG A 208 -0.62 -0.65 -6.15
CA ARG A 208 0.04 -1.90 -6.54
C ARG A 208 -0.86 -3.07 -6.24
N LEU A 209 -0.98 -3.96 -7.21
CA LEU A 209 -1.55 -5.29 -7.04
C LEU A 209 -0.41 -6.27 -6.76
N GLY A 210 -0.57 -7.07 -5.71
CA GLY A 210 0.34 -8.16 -5.37
C GLY A 210 0.05 -9.42 -6.18
N ARG A 211 0.72 -10.50 -5.81
CA ARG A 211 0.40 -11.82 -6.36
C ARG A 211 -0.89 -12.35 -5.72
N GLU A 212 -1.63 -13.11 -6.50
CA GLU A 212 -2.77 -13.86 -6.01
C GLU A 212 -2.32 -14.96 -5.04
N LYS A 213 -3.10 -15.14 -3.98
CA LYS A 213 -2.93 -16.23 -3.02
C LYS A 213 -4.31 -16.62 -2.49
N ASP A 214 -4.62 -17.90 -2.58
CA ASP A 214 -5.89 -18.48 -2.11
C ASP A 214 -7.13 -17.76 -2.73
N GLY A 215 -7.06 -17.43 -4.03
CA GLY A 215 -8.12 -16.72 -4.77
C GLY A 215 -8.24 -15.22 -4.45
N LEU A 216 -7.38 -14.67 -3.59
CA LEU A 216 -7.39 -13.25 -3.21
C LEU A 216 -6.15 -12.53 -3.70
N THR A 217 -6.35 -11.37 -4.30
CA THR A 217 -5.24 -10.49 -4.73
C THR A 217 -5.05 -9.35 -3.73
N ARG A 218 -3.88 -9.28 -3.11
CA ARG A 218 -3.53 -8.18 -2.21
C ARG A 218 -3.30 -6.90 -3.02
N PHE A 219 -3.89 -5.80 -2.54
CA PHE A 219 -3.53 -4.47 -3.04
C PHE A 219 -2.86 -3.63 -1.94
N SER A 220 -2.02 -2.67 -2.34
CA SER A 220 -1.36 -1.72 -1.45
C SER A 220 -1.00 -0.45 -2.20
N GLY A 221 -0.96 0.66 -1.48
CA GLY A 221 -0.64 1.93 -2.12
C GLY A 221 -0.59 3.10 -1.15
N LEU A 222 -0.34 4.28 -1.71
CA LEU A 222 -0.32 5.57 -1.01
C LEU A 222 -1.24 6.52 -1.77
N LEU A 223 -2.21 7.07 -1.07
CA LEU A 223 -3.14 8.07 -1.57
C LEU A 223 -2.64 9.48 -1.25
N ALA A 224 -2.87 10.42 -2.15
CA ALA A 224 -2.74 11.84 -1.84
C ALA A 224 -3.81 12.26 -0.82
N PRO A 225 -3.61 13.35 -0.04
CA PRO A 225 -4.55 13.76 1.01
C PRO A 225 -5.98 13.97 0.53
N THR A 226 -6.17 14.56 -0.65
CA THR A 226 -7.48 14.77 -1.28
C THR A 226 -8.18 13.46 -1.62
N ASP A 227 -7.45 12.51 -2.20
CA ASP A 227 -7.99 11.21 -2.58
C ASP A 227 -8.32 10.37 -1.33
N ALA A 228 -7.46 10.47 -0.30
CA ALA A 228 -7.71 9.83 0.99
C ALA A 228 -8.96 10.39 1.67
N ALA A 229 -9.16 11.72 1.63
CA ALA A 229 -10.34 12.36 2.20
C ALA A 229 -11.63 11.93 1.49
N LEU A 230 -11.63 11.82 0.15
CA LEU A 230 -12.77 11.33 -0.63
C LEU A 230 -13.10 9.87 -0.25
N LEU A 231 -12.09 9.02 -0.15
CA LEU A 231 -12.31 7.63 0.23
C LEU A 231 -12.80 7.49 1.67
N GLN A 232 -12.25 8.27 2.60
CA GLN A 232 -12.72 8.30 3.98
C GLN A 232 -14.17 8.79 4.09
N ALA A 233 -14.55 9.81 3.32
CA ALA A 233 -15.93 10.29 3.28
C ALA A 233 -16.89 9.19 2.79
N ALA A 234 -16.51 8.45 1.77
CA ALA A 234 -17.30 7.32 1.27
C ALA A 234 -17.40 6.18 2.31
N PHE A 235 -16.34 5.90 3.05
CA PHE A 235 -16.36 4.93 4.15
C PHE A 235 -17.22 5.38 5.33
N HIS A 236 -17.12 6.66 5.72
CA HIS A 236 -17.96 7.21 6.79
C HIS A 236 -19.44 7.14 6.44
N GLU A 237 -19.81 7.39 5.18
CA GLU A 237 -21.19 7.24 4.73
C GLU A 237 -21.66 5.79 4.76
N ALA A 238 -20.80 4.84 4.38
CA ALA A 238 -21.10 3.40 4.46
C ALA A 238 -21.20 2.88 5.91
N ASP A 239 -20.47 3.51 6.84
CA ASP A 239 -20.46 3.14 8.27
C ASP A 239 -21.55 3.87 9.07
N ARG A 240 -22.32 4.78 8.45
CA ARG A 240 -23.35 5.56 9.13
C ARG A 240 -24.46 4.65 9.68
N PRO A 241 -24.80 4.73 10.96
CA PRO A 241 -25.90 3.99 11.52
C PRO A 241 -27.22 4.31 10.79
N GLY A 242 -27.95 3.29 10.36
CA GLY A 242 -29.19 3.42 9.61
C GLY A 242 -29.03 3.54 8.09
N ASN A 243 -27.84 3.60 7.56
CA ASN A 243 -27.57 3.41 6.14
C ASN A 243 -27.35 1.90 5.88
N GLU A 244 -28.43 1.15 5.87
CA GLU A 244 -28.36 -0.23 5.38
C GLU A 244 -28.02 -0.21 3.90
N PRO A 245 -26.93 -0.87 3.48
CA PRO A 245 -26.55 -0.83 2.08
C PRO A 245 -27.64 -1.48 1.23
N ARG A 246 -28.21 -0.71 0.32
CA ARG A 246 -29.23 -1.15 -0.65
C ARG A 246 -28.67 -2.13 -1.71
N PHE A 247 -27.50 -2.69 -1.51
CA PHE A 247 -26.81 -3.60 -2.44
C PHE A 247 -26.81 -5.04 -1.93
N LEU A 248 -27.90 -5.48 -1.34
CA LEU A 248 -28.06 -6.90 -1.02
C LEU A 248 -28.22 -7.65 -2.33
N SER A 249 -27.39 -8.67 -2.55
CA SER A 249 -27.62 -9.64 -3.63
C SER A 249 -28.87 -10.47 -3.32
N GLU A 250 -29.51 -11.02 -4.35
CA GLU A 250 -30.62 -11.96 -4.13
C GLU A 250 -30.22 -13.14 -3.23
N GLN A 251 -28.95 -13.50 -3.18
CA GLN A 251 -28.41 -14.52 -2.28
C GLN A 251 -28.31 -14.03 -0.82
N ASP A 252 -28.00 -12.77 -0.57
CA ASP A 252 -27.97 -12.19 0.79
C ASP A 252 -29.39 -12.13 1.37
N ILE A 253 -30.38 -11.84 0.53
CA ILE A 253 -31.82 -11.87 0.89
C ILE A 253 -32.27 -13.29 1.18
N ALA A 254 -31.81 -14.29 0.44
CA ALA A 254 -32.19 -15.70 0.61
C ALA A 254 -31.49 -16.39 1.80
N SER A 255 -30.37 -15.89 2.28
CA SER A 255 -29.53 -16.57 3.27
C SER A 255 -29.73 -16.15 4.72
N GLY A 256 -30.46 -15.09 5.01
CA GLY A 256 -30.66 -14.74 6.42
C GLY A 256 -31.24 -13.38 6.72
N THR A 257 -32.45 -13.17 6.43
CA THR A 257 -33.22 -12.05 6.95
C THR A 257 -33.47 -12.27 8.45
N VAL A 258 -32.88 -11.45 9.31
CA VAL A 258 -33.21 -11.46 10.73
C VAL A 258 -34.48 -10.61 10.91
N PHE A 259 -35.54 -11.21 11.41
CA PHE A 259 -36.78 -10.52 11.73
C PHE A 259 -36.67 -9.95 13.15
N ALA A 260 -36.77 -8.64 13.30
CA ALA A 260 -37.05 -8.04 14.60
C ALA A 260 -38.54 -7.72 14.66
N THR A 261 -39.20 -8.20 15.71
CA THR A 261 -40.59 -7.89 16.00
C THR A 261 -40.61 -6.61 16.85
N SER A 262 -41.29 -5.56 16.40
CA SER A 262 -41.54 -4.38 17.20
C SER A 262 -42.55 -4.67 18.31
N ASP A 263 -42.51 -3.94 19.42
CA ASP A 263 -43.45 -4.03 20.55
C ASP A 263 -44.90 -3.75 20.14
N THR A 264 -45.16 -3.28 18.94
CA THR A 264 -46.50 -2.99 18.39
C THR A 264 -47.11 -4.13 17.60
N GLY A 265 -46.43 -5.29 17.47
CA GLY A 265 -46.94 -6.44 16.76
C GLY A 265 -46.92 -6.34 15.22
N GLU A 266 -46.39 -5.26 14.66
CA GLU A 266 -46.07 -5.15 13.24
C GLU A 266 -44.71 -5.76 12.98
N THR A 267 -44.63 -6.68 12.03
CA THR A 267 -43.37 -7.31 11.62
C THR A 267 -42.62 -6.34 10.75
N GLU A 268 -41.73 -5.58 11.35
CA GLU A 268 -40.78 -4.74 10.61
C GLU A 268 -39.63 -5.64 10.17
N ILE A 269 -39.43 -5.78 8.85
CA ILE A 269 -38.31 -6.53 8.28
C ILE A 269 -37.08 -5.67 8.42
N THR A 270 -36.34 -5.90 9.49
CA THR A 270 -35.00 -5.26 9.64
C THR A 270 -33.98 -6.19 9.01
N ILE A 271 -33.44 -5.77 7.88
CA ILE A 271 -32.33 -6.47 7.24
C ILE A 271 -31.07 -6.11 8.01
N VAL A 272 -30.54 -7.07 8.77
CA VAL A 272 -29.26 -6.89 9.47
C VAL A 272 -28.13 -7.18 8.51
N ASP A 273 -27.31 -6.16 8.24
CA ASP A 273 -26.09 -6.33 7.47
C ASP A 273 -25.07 -7.15 8.27
N THR A 274 -24.85 -8.40 7.86
CA THR A 274 -23.90 -9.32 8.52
C THR A 274 -22.45 -9.11 8.08
N ARG A 275 -22.20 -8.20 7.12
CA ARG A 275 -20.85 -7.89 6.65
C ARG A 275 -20.05 -7.18 7.72
N THR A 276 -18.77 -7.52 7.81
CA THR A 276 -17.82 -6.78 8.64
C THR A 276 -17.62 -5.37 8.06
N ARG A 277 -17.09 -4.46 8.88
CA ARG A 277 -16.73 -3.12 8.43
C ARG A 277 -15.81 -3.15 7.21
N ASP A 278 -14.79 -4.02 7.22
CA ASP A 278 -13.84 -4.14 6.13
C ASP A 278 -14.50 -4.66 4.85
N GLN A 279 -15.49 -5.55 4.95
CA GLN A 279 -16.27 -6.02 3.81
C GLN A 279 -17.13 -4.89 3.21
N ARG A 280 -17.76 -4.05 4.04
CA ARG A 280 -18.50 -2.87 3.55
C ARG A 280 -17.58 -1.87 2.84
N HIS A 281 -16.39 -1.60 3.40
CA HIS A 281 -15.38 -0.76 2.76
C HIS A 281 -14.90 -1.34 1.43
N TYR A 282 -14.71 -2.65 1.36
CA TYR A 282 -14.38 -3.36 0.11
C TYR A 282 -15.46 -3.13 -0.95
N ASP A 283 -16.74 -3.28 -0.60
CA ASP A 283 -17.85 -3.08 -1.53
C ASP A 283 -17.95 -1.64 -2.03
N VAL A 284 -17.67 -0.64 -1.17
CA VAL A 284 -17.56 0.76 -1.58
C VAL A 284 -16.48 0.94 -2.63
N VAL A 285 -15.26 0.45 -2.38
CA VAL A 285 -14.13 0.59 -3.31
C VAL A 285 -14.42 -0.09 -4.63
N THR A 286 -14.92 -1.32 -4.60
CA THR A 286 -15.25 -2.08 -5.82
C THR A 286 -16.41 -1.46 -6.60
N GLY A 287 -17.40 -0.91 -5.89
CA GLY A 287 -18.50 -0.15 -6.50
C GLY A 287 -18.01 1.11 -7.23
N LEU A 288 -17.12 1.89 -6.60
CA LEU A 288 -16.50 3.07 -7.21
C LEU A 288 -15.65 2.70 -8.43
N LEU A 289 -14.86 1.61 -8.37
CA LEU A 289 -14.09 1.11 -9.50
C LEU A 289 -15.01 0.68 -10.65
N ALA A 290 -16.08 -0.06 -10.36
CA ALA A 290 -17.06 -0.47 -11.37
C ALA A 290 -17.79 0.71 -12.01
N ALA A 291 -18.12 1.75 -11.24
CA ALA A 291 -18.70 2.99 -11.75
C ALA A 291 -17.71 3.74 -12.64
N GLY A 292 -16.44 3.84 -12.23
CA GLY A 292 -15.38 4.46 -13.02
C GLY A 292 -15.13 3.75 -14.35
N VAL A 293 -15.14 2.41 -14.36
CA VAL A 293 -14.99 1.61 -15.60
C VAL A 293 -16.17 1.82 -16.55
N ARG A 294 -17.39 2.01 -16.03
CA ARG A 294 -18.59 2.29 -16.84
C ARG A 294 -18.71 3.73 -17.32
N SER A 295 -18.04 4.65 -16.66
CA SER A 295 -18.04 6.06 -17.04
C SER A 295 -17.33 6.24 -18.37
N THR A 296 -18.08 6.63 -19.40
CA THR A 296 -17.50 7.07 -20.68
C THR A 296 -17.07 8.52 -20.51
N GLY A 297 -15.83 8.73 -20.05
CA GLY A 297 -15.29 10.06 -19.81
C GLY A 297 -15.43 10.99 -21.01
N GLN A 298 -16.00 12.16 -20.78
CA GLN A 298 -16.10 13.25 -21.79
C GLN A 298 -15.21 14.44 -21.42
N GLY A 299 -14.42 14.35 -20.32
CA GLY A 299 -13.55 15.42 -19.83
C GLY A 299 -12.12 15.36 -20.36
N PRO A 300 -11.41 16.51 -20.44
CA PRO A 300 -9.97 16.52 -20.73
C PRO A 300 -9.21 15.89 -19.55
N GLY A 301 -8.54 14.76 -19.82
CA GLY A 301 -7.79 13.99 -18.82
C GLY A 301 -8.54 12.76 -18.25
N GLU A 302 -9.80 12.56 -18.62
CA GLU A 302 -10.52 11.33 -18.28
C GLU A 302 -10.01 10.16 -19.13
N MET A 303 -9.62 9.10 -18.46
CA MET A 303 -9.18 7.87 -19.10
C MET A 303 -10.39 7.22 -19.78
N ARG A 304 -10.39 7.12 -21.11
CA ARG A 304 -11.35 6.28 -21.82
C ARG A 304 -11.09 4.85 -21.37
N SER A 305 -11.91 4.35 -20.45
CA SER A 305 -11.77 2.99 -19.99
C SER A 305 -12.22 2.04 -21.10
N THR A 306 -11.25 1.44 -21.75
CA THR A 306 -11.46 0.26 -22.62
C THR A 306 -11.21 -1.03 -21.83
N ALA A 307 -11.18 -0.94 -20.50
CA ALA A 307 -10.96 -2.09 -19.64
C ALA A 307 -12.17 -3.04 -19.75
N HIS A 308 -11.90 -4.25 -20.22
CA HIS A 308 -12.87 -5.32 -20.29
C HIS A 308 -12.38 -6.50 -19.46
N VAL A 309 -13.28 -7.09 -18.70
CA VAL A 309 -13.03 -8.37 -18.03
C VAL A 309 -13.43 -9.48 -18.99
N THR A 310 -12.50 -10.37 -19.32
CA THR A 310 -12.78 -11.55 -20.17
C THR A 310 -12.87 -12.76 -19.26
N ALA A 311 -13.99 -13.47 -19.33
CA ALA A 311 -14.17 -14.75 -18.64
C ALA A 311 -14.41 -15.87 -19.66
N VAL A 312 -13.80 -17.03 -19.42
CA VAL A 312 -13.93 -18.23 -20.26
C VAL A 312 -14.62 -19.33 -19.45
N ILE A 313 -15.75 -19.79 -19.94
CA ILE A 313 -16.53 -20.90 -19.37
C ILE A 313 -17.13 -21.72 -20.51
N THR A 314 -17.39 -23.01 -20.29
CA THR A 314 -18.10 -23.81 -21.30
C THR A 314 -19.57 -23.42 -21.33
N LEU A 315 -20.20 -23.48 -22.50
CA LEU A 315 -21.62 -23.18 -22.64
C LEU A 315 -22.50 -24.13 -21.81
N ASP A 316 -22.07 -25.38 -21.68
CA ASP A 316 -22.78 -26.41 -20.90
C ASP A 316 -22.73 -26.10 -19.40
N ASP A 317 -21.55 -25.74 -18.88
CA ASP A 317 -21.37 -25.34 -17.48
C ASP A 317 -22.16 -24.07 -17.15
N LEU A 318 -22.16 -23.09 -18.05
CA LEU A 318 -22.93 -21.86 -17.86
C LEU A 318 -24.45 -22.14 -17.84
N ARG A 319 -24.94 -22.99 -18.75
CA ARG A 319 -26.37 -23.37 -18.82
C ARG A 319 -26.82 -24.18 -17.61
N LYS A 320 -25.97 -25.08 -17.14
CA LYS A 320 -26.25 -25.92 -15.96
C LYS A 320 -26.00 -25.17 -14.64
N ARG A 321 -25.46 -23.95 -14.68
CA ARG A 321 -24.99 -23.19 -13.50
C ARG A 321 -24.07 -24.03 -12.61
N ALA A 322 -23.25 -24.88 -13.22
CA ALA A 322 -22.33 -25.79 -12.56
C ALA A 322 -20.96 -25.73 -13.21
N GLY A 323 -19.93 -26.17 -12.52
CA GLY A 323 -18.56 -26.12 -13.03
C GLY A 323 -17.88 -24.77 -12.73
N VAL A 324 -16.78 -24.53 -13.45
CA VAL A 324 -15.89 -23.40 -13.21
C VAL A 324 -15.59 -22.62 -14.49
N GLY A 325 -15.40 -21.31 -14.34
CA GLY A 325 -14.89 -20.43 -15.37
C GLY A 325 -13.53 -19.84 -14.98
N TRP A 326 -12.87 -19.21 -15.94
CA TRP A 326 -11.57 -18.58 -15.77
C TRP A 326 -11.66 -17.13 -16.18
N ILE A 327 -11.19 -16.23 -15.33
CA ILE A 327 -11.06 -14.80 -15.65
C ILE A 327 -9.63 -14.55 -16.16
N ASP A 328 -9.53 -13.82 -17.27
CA ASP A 328 -8.22 -13.49 -17.83
C ASP A 328 -7.38 -12.65 -16.85
N GLY A 329 -6.12 -13.04 -16.65
CA GLY A 329 -5.24 -12.40 -15.67
C GLY A 329 -5.41 -12.86 -14.20
N ILE A 330 -6.40 -13.74 -13.91
CA ILE A 330 -6.60 -14.33 -12.57
C ILE A 330 -6.25 -15.82 -12.62
N GLU A 331 -5.47 -16.29 -11.64
CA GLU A 331 -4.98 -17.68 -11.64
C GLU A 331 -6.02 -18.67 -11.12
N GLU A 332 -6.82 -18.28 -10.14
CA GLU A 332 -7.86 -19.12 -9.51
C GLU A 332 -9.12 -19.19 -10.37
N PRO A 333 -9.70 -20.40 -10.58
CA PRO A 333 -10.98 -20.54 -11.26
C PRO A 333 -12.11 -19.97 -10.41
N VAL A 334 -13.14 -19.45 -11.06
CA VAL A 334 -14.34 -18.92 -10.42
C VAL A 334 -15.56 -19.80 -10.72
N SER A 335 -16.57 -19.78 -9.86
CA SER A 335 -17.80 -20.54 -10.09
C SER A 335 -18.58 -20.03 -11.31
N ALA A 336 -19.39 -20.89 -11.92
CA ALA A 336 -20.30 -20.51 -12.98
C ALA A 336 -21.24 -19.36 -12.57
N ALA A 337 -21.66 -19.32 -11.31
CA ALA A 337 -22.47 -18.23 -10.75
C ALA A 337 -21.74 -16.88 -10.77
N THR A 338 -20.44 -16.87 -10.43
CA THR A 338 -19.61 -15.66 -10.51
C THR A 338 -19.48 -15.16 -11.95
N VAL A 339 -19.31 -16.06 -12.91
CA VAL A 339 -19.29 -15.69 -14.35
C VAL A 339 -20.63 -15.13 -14.77
N GLU A 340 -21.75 -15.70 -14.34
CA GLU A 340 -23.10 -15.20 -14.63
C GLU A 340 -23.31 -13.79 -14.08
N GLN A 341 -22.85 -13.50 -12.87
CA GLN A 341 -22.90 -12.15 -12.28
C GLN A 341 -22.10 -11.14 -13.10
N LEU A 342 -20.90 -11.51 -13.58
CA LEU A 342 -20.09 -10.65 -14.46
C LEU A 342 -20.84 -10.35 -15.78
N VAL A 343 -21.50 -11.35 -16.35
CA VAL A 343 -22.34 -11.22 -17.56
C VAL A 343 -23.49 -10.23 -17.33
N CYS A 344 -24.19 -10.34 -16.22
CA CYS A 344 -25.30 -9.45 -15.87
C CYS A 344 -24.86 -8.02 -15.61
N ALA A 345 -23.71 -7.83 -14.96
CA ALA A 345 -23.22 -6.50 -14.59
C ALA A 345 -22.64 -5.68 -15.76
N SER A 346 -22.05 -6.36 -16.76
CA SER A 346 -21.23 -5.70 -17.79
C SER A 346 -21.76 -5.89 -19.23
N GLY A 347 -22.79 -6.71 -19.41
CA GLY A 347 -23.15 -7.24 -20.73
C GLY A 347 -22.10 -8.25 -21.21
N TYR A 348 -22.39 -8.97 -22.28
CA TYR A 348 -21.43 -9.93 -22.83
C TYR A 348 -21.41 -9.89 -24.37
N ALA A 349 -20.22 -10.16 -24.93
CA ALA A 349 -20.07 -10.51 -26.33
C ALA A 349 -19.67 -11.99 -26.39
N PRO A 350 -20.55 -12.91 -26.79
CA PRO A 350 -20.22 -14.32 -26.82
C PRO A 350 -19.18 -14.58 -27.92
N ILE A 351 -18.17 -15.37 -27.60
CA ILE A 351 -17.22 -15.90 -28.57
C ILE A 351 -17.38 -17.41 -28.52
N LEU A 352 -17.86 -17.98 -29.65
CA LEU A 352 -18.01 -19.42 -29.77
C LEU A 352 -16.66 -20.03 -30.15
N LEU A 353 -16.24 -21.00 -29.38
CA LEU A 353 -15.07 -21.82 -29.67
C LEU A 353 -15.56 -23.19 -30.15
N GLY A 354 -14.88 -23.79 -31.12
CA GLY A 354 -15.14 -25.16 -31.54
C GLY A 354 -14.77 -26.19 -30.47
N ASP A 355 -15.03 -27.45 -30.73
CA ASP A 355 -14.84 -28.56 -29.75
C ASP A 355 -13.40 -28.74 -29.28
N GLN A 356 -12.42 -28.29 -30.10
CA GLN A 356 -10.99 -28.32 -29.76
C GLN A 356 -10.49 -26.94 -29.25
N GLY A 357 -11.39 -25.97 -29.03
CA GLY A 357 -11.06 -24.62 -28.62
C GLY A 357 -10.58 -23.73 -29.78
N GLU A 358 -10.85 -24.09 -31.04
CA GLU A 358 -10.61 -23.30 -32.22
C GLU A 358 -11.69 -22.22 -32.37
N VAL A 359 -11.32 -21.05 -32.90
CA VAL A 359 -12.24 -19.93 -33.16
C VAL A 359 -12.65 -19.91 -34.62
N LEU A 360 -13.95 -19.83 -34.90
CA LEU A 360 -14.51 -19.93 -36.22
C LEU A 360 -14.34 -18.64 -37.06
N MET A 361 -14.17 -18.80 -38.37
CA MET A 361 -13.63 -17.92 -39.39
C MET A 361 -14.39 -16.61 -39.65
N LEU A 362 -13.65 -15.56 -40.04
CA LEU A 362 -14.14 -14.34 -40.69
C LEU A 362 -13.19 -14.01 -41.87
N GLY A 363 -13.66 -14.20 -43.06
CA GLY A 363 -12.88 -14.08 -44.31
C GLY A 363 -12.15 -12.75 -44.60
N ARG A 364 -11.53 -12.68 -45.76
CA ARG A 364 -10.37 -11.93 -46.23
C ARG A 364 -10.58 -10.45 -46.62
N GLU A 365 -11.58 -9.71 -46.17
CA GLU A 365 -11.86 -8.36 -46.69
C GLU A 365 -10.99 -7.21 -46.13
N ARG A 366 -10.21 -7.40 -45.06
CA ARG A 366 -9.42 -6.35 -44.44
C ARG A 366 -8.07 -6.86 -43.93
N ARG A 367 -7.02 -6.03 -44.10
CA ARG A 367 -5.66 -6.34 -43.62
C ARG A 367 -5.55 -6.36 -42.09
N LEU A 368 -6.29 -5.51 -41.39
CA LEU A 368 -6.21 -5.42 -39.94
C LEU A 368 -7.29 -6.29 -39.26
N PHE A 369 -6.90 -7.02 -38.25
CA PHE A 369 -7.84 -7.77 -37.42
C PHE A 369 -8.90 -6.83 -36.82
N SER A 370 -10.15 -7.18 -36.98
CA SER A 370 -11.28 -6.43 -36.41
C SER A 370 -11.26 -6.50 -34.88
N PRO A 371 -11.93 -5.58 -34.15
CA PRO A 371 -12.05 -5.66 -32.69
C PRO A 371 -12.62 -6.99 -32.20
N ALA A 372 -13.53 -7.62 -32.94
CA ALA A 372 -14.07 -8.94 -32.61
C ALA A 372 -13.02 -10.04 -32.76
N GLN A 373 -12.22 -10.01 -33.83
CA GLN A 373 -11.11 -10.95 -34.02
C GLN A 373 -10.01 -10.74 -32.95
N MET A 374 -9.69 -9.50 -32.60
CA MET A 374 -8.74 -9.21 -31.51
C MET A 374 -9.20 -9.77 -30.16
N LYS A 375 -10.50 -9.68 -29.85
CA LYS A 375 -11.07 -10.32 -28.66
C LYS A 375 -10.98 -11.84 -28.72
N ALA A 376 -11.27 -12.43 -29.88
CA ALA A 376 -11.18 -13.86 -30.07
C ALA A 376 -9.73 -14.38 -29.93
N LEU A 377 -8.78 -13.66 -30.52
CA LEU A 377 -7.34 -13.94 -30.34
C LEU A 377 -6.95 -13.80 -28.87
N ALA A 378 -7.45 -12.78 -28.15
CA ALA A 378 -7.18 -12.59 -26.72
C ALA A 378 -7.69 -13.77 -25.87
N VAL A 379 -8.86 -14.29 -26.17
CA VAL A 379 -9.40 -15.50 -25.51
C VAL A 379 -8.54 -16.72 -25.80
N ARG A 380 -8.18 -16.96 -27.08
CA ARG A 380 -7.38 -18.13 -27.47
C ARG A 380 -5.96 -18.08 -26.93
N ASP A 381 -5.30 -16.92 -27.04
CA ASP A 381 -3.88 -16.75 -26.77
C ASP A 381 -3.59 -16.34 -25.32
N GLY A 382 -4.53 -15.64 -24.66
CA GLY A 382 -4.39 -15.15 -23.28
C GLY A 382 -3.45 -13.96 -23.14
N GLY A 383 -3.01 -13.36 -24.26
CA GLY A 383 -2.02 -12.29 -24.35
C GLY A 383 -0.95 -12.58 -25.39
N CYS A 384 0.22 -11.94 -25.27
CA CYS A 384 1.34 -12.22 -26.14
C CYS A 384 1.71 -13.70 -26.09
N VAL A 385 1.57 -14.40 -27.23
CA VAL A 385 1.80 -15.85 -27.29
C VAL A 385 3.21 -16.25 -26.86
N ASN A 386 4.19 -15.37 -27.00
CA ASN A 386 5.59 -15.66 -26.66
C ASN A 386 5.94 -15.31 -25.19
N CYS A 387 5.62 -14.08 -24.72
CA CYS A 387 6.08 -13.61 -23.42
C CYS A 387 4.95 -13.46 -22.37
N GLY A 388 3.68 -13.64 -22.75
CA GLY A 388 2.54 -13.52 -21.83
C GLY A 388 2.13 -12.07 -21.51
N ALA A 389 2.62 -11.06 -22.23
CA ALA A 389 2.19 -9.68 -22.03
C ALA A 389 0.66 -9.54 -22.22
N PRO A 390 -0.03 -8.68 -21.44
CA PRO A 390 -1.47 -8.55 -21.48
C PRO A 390 -2.03 -8.27 -22.87
N PRO A 391 -3.24 -8.75 -23.23
CA PRO A 391 -3.82 -8.56 -24.56
C PRO A 391 -3.89 -7.11 -25.04
N GLY A 392 -4.14 -6.16 -24.11
CA GLY A 392 -4.17 -4.72 -24.40
C GLY A 392 -2.84 -4.12 -24.87
N TRP A 393 -1.73 -4.85 -24.73
CA TRP A 393 -0.39 -4.46 -25.18
C TRP A 393 0.01 -5.19 -26.47
N CYS A 394 -0.90 -5.99 -27.03
CA CYS A 394 -0.62 -6.85 -28.16
C CYS A 394 -1.31 -6.36 -29.43
N GLU A 395 -0.68 -6.69 -30.55
CA GLU A 395 -1.19 -6.52 -31.90
C GLU A 395 -1.49 -7.90 -32.49
N GLY A 396 -2.46 -7.96 -33.42
CA GLY A 396 -2.70 -9.17 -34.21
C GLY A 396 -1.62 -9.32 -35.26
N HIS A 397 -0.86 -10.39 -35.19
CA HIS A 397 0.17 -10.76 -36.14
C HIS A 397 -0.34 -11.85 -37.08
N HIS A 398 -0.12 -11.71 -38.41
CA HIS A 398 -0.40 -12.76 -39.36
C HIS A 398 0.74 -13.78 -39.35
N VAL A 399 0.44 -15.03 -39.07
CA VAL A 399 1.42 -16.13 -39.05
C VAL A 399 1.96 -16.37 -40.46
N ASP A 400 1.08 -16.56 -41.43
CA ASP A 400 1.41 -16.44 -42.85
C ASP A 400 1.26 -14.97 -43.21
N GLN A 401 2.36 -14.31 -43.62
CA GLN A 401 2.41 -12.86 -43.78
C GLN A 401 1.45 -12.37 -44.86
N TRP A 402 0.70 -11.30 -44.57
CA TRP A 402 -0.29 -10.72 -45.47
C TRP A 402 0.28 -10.35 -46.85
N ALA A 403 1.50 -9.81 -46.90
CA ALA A 403 2.10 -9.28 -48.11
C ALA A 403 3.01 -10.30 -48.81
N ALA A 404 3.71 -11.14 -48.07
CA ALA A 404 4.68 -12.10 -48.61
C ALA A 404 4.04 -13.44 -48.97
N ASP A 405 3.08 -13.89 -48.15
CA ASP A 405 2.52 -15.24 -48.24
C ASP A 405 1.03 -15.24 -48.60
N GLU A 406 0.48 -14.06 -48.97
CA GLU A 406 -0.95 -13.85 -49.19
C GLU A 406 -1.85 -14.35 -48.07
N GLY A 407 -1.34 -14.32 -46.79
CA GLY A 407 -2.00 -14.85 -45.65
C GLY A 407 -3.33 -14.16 -45.33
N PRO A 408 -4.40 -14.89 -45.00
CA PRO A 408 -5.71 -14.31 -44.69
C PRO A 408 -5.71 -13.61 -43.35
N THR A 409 -6.60 -12.62 -43.16
CA THR A 409 -6.89 -12.02 -41.82
C THR A 409 -7.95 -12.86 -41.13
N ASP A 410 -7.61 -14.10 -40.87
CA ASP A 410 -8.43 -15.06 -40.16
C ASP A 410 -7.81 -15.38 -38.81
N ILE A 411 -8.65 -15.81 -37.86
CA ILE A 411 -8.17 -16.18 -36.53
C ILE A 411 -7.20 -17.34 -36.56
N ASP A 412 -7.41 -18.26 -37.50
CA ASP A 412 -6.50 -19.39 -37.75
C ASP A 412 -5.15 -18.99 -38.34
N ASN A 413 -5.03 -17.77 -38.84
CA ASN A 413 -3.78 -17.19 -39.29
C ASN A 413 -3.29 -16.04 -38.40
N GLY A 414 -3.96 -15.76 -37.27
CA GLY A 414 -3.64 -14.69 -36.35
C GLY A 414 -2.94 -15.19 -35.09
N ALA A 415 -2.05 -14.40 -34.52
CA ALA A 415 -1.47 -14.59 -33.18
C ALA A 415 -1.27 -13.24 -32.49
N LEU A 416 -1.49 -13.20 -31.18
CA LEU A 416 -1.22 -11.98 -30.41
C LEU A 416 0.25 -11.85 -30.07
N LEU A 417 0.86 -10.74 -30.42
CA LEU A 417 2.24 -10.40 -30.08
C LEU A 417 2.33 -8.98 -29.53
N CYS A 418 3.05 -8.79 -28.45
CA CYS A 418 3.45 -7.44 -28.03
C CYS A 418 4.48 -6.87 -29.02
N SER A 419 4.62 -5.55 -29.05
CA SER A 419 5.51 -4.86 -30.01
C SER A 419 6.98 -5.33 -29.95
N ALA A 420 7.47 -5.77 -28.79
CA ALA A 420 8.81 -6.32 -28.63
C ALA A 420 8.94 -7.71 -29.29
N CYS A 421 8.01 -8.63 -29.00
CA CYS A 421 8.00 -9.97 -29.59
C CYS A 421 7.67 -9.94 -31.09
N HIS A 422 6.81 -9.01 -31.53
CA HIS A 422 6.51 -8.79 -32.94
C HIS A 422 7.77 -8.42 -33.75
N ARG A 423 8.58 -7.47 -33.21
CA ARG A 423 9.88 -7.14 -33.83
C ARG A 423 10.87 -8.29 -33.81
N MET A 424 10.92 -9.03 -32.70
CA MET A 424 11.81 -10.18 -32.55
C MET A 424 11.55 -11.25 -33.63
N ILE A 425 10.28 -11.56 -33.90
CA ILE A 425 9.91 -12.54 -34.94
C ILE A 425 10.32 -12.06 -36.32
N HIS A 426 10.12 -10.77 -36.61
CA HIS A 426 10.51 -10.23 -37.93
C HIS A 426 12.02 -10.06 -38.13
N GLN A 427 12.80 -9.93 -37.08
CA GLN A 427 14.23 -9.57 -37.15
C GLN A 427 15.19 -10.71 -36.86
N ASN A 428 14.77 -11.76 -36.13
CA ASN A 428 15.67 -12.73 -35.51
C ASN A 428 15.41 -14.18 -35.92
N GLU A 429 14.86 -14.42 -37.10
CA GLU A 429 14.69 -15.77 -37.68
C GLU A 429 13.85 -16.74 -36.82
N PHE A 430 13.03 -16.22 -35.90
CA PHE A 430 12.00 -17.01 -35.24
C PHE A 430 10.87 -17.28 -36.22
N THR A 431 10.45 -18.53 -36.34
CA THR A 431 9.35 -18.91 -37.25
C THR A 431 8.11 -19.23 -36.41
N LEU A 432 6.98 -18.64 -36.79
CA LEU A 432 5.66 -18.99 -36.29
C LEU A 432 4.94 -19.88 -37.26
N ARG A 433 4.21 -20.87 -36.78
CA ARG A 433 3.30 -21.70 -37.59
C ARG A 433 2.09 -22.11 -36.78
N MET A 434 0.96 -22.22 -37.45
CA MET A 434 -0.26 -22.77 -36.85
C MET A 434 -0.28 -24.28 -36.98
N PHE A 435 -0.49 -24.98 -35.84
CA PHE A 435 -0.79 -26.41 -35.81
C PHE A 435 -2.07 -26.60 -35.01
N ASP A 436 -3.05 -27.24 -35.59
CA ASP A 436 -4.36 -27.50 -34.97
C ASP A 436 -5.01 -26.24 -34.37
N GLY A 437 -5.01 -25.13 -35.14
CA GLY A 437 -5.59 -23.84 -34.73
C GLY A 437 -4.83 -23.13 -33.61
N ARG A 438 -3.60 -23.54 -33.32
CA ARG A 438 -2.77 -22.96 -32.27
C ARG A 438 -1.39 -22.53 -32.75
N PRO A 439 -0.90 -21.35 -32.31
CA PRO A 439 0.42 -20.89 -32.70
C PRO A 439 1.54 -21.68 -32.02
N HIS A 440 2.53 -22.04 -32.80
CA HIS A 440 3.79 -22.64 -32.36
C HIS A 440 4.96 -21.79 -32.83
N ILE A 441 6.03 -21.78 -32.07
CA ILE A 441 7.27 -21.08 -32.42
C ILE A 441 8.42 -22.08 -32.59
N LEU A 442 9.21 -21.84 -33.60
CA LEU A 442 10.50 -22.47 -33.80
C LEU A 442 11.58 -21.41 -33.57
N ALA A 443 12.46 -21.64 -32.62
CA ALA A 443 13.60 -20.76 -32.38
C ALA A 443 14.72 -21.05 -33.39
N PRO A 444 15.57 -20.06 -33.72
CA PRO A 444 16.73 -20.30 -34.57
C PRO A 444 17.72 -21.29 -33.92
N PRO A 445 18.57 -21.98 -34.75
CA PRO A 445 19.46 -23.06 -34.25
C PRO A 445 20.43 -22.67 -33.14
N TRP A 446 20.82 -21.40 -33.05
CA TRP A 446 21.69 -20.91 -31.98
C TRP A 446 20.96 -20.68 -30.63
N VAL A 447 19.61 -20.67 -30.65
CA VAL A 447 18.76 -20.60 -29.44
C VAL A 447 18.26 -22.00 -29.06
N ASP A 448 17.84 -22.78 -30.04
CA ASP A 448 17.33 -24.14 -29.86
C ASP A 448 18.00 -25.07 -30.92
N PRO A 449 19.13 -25.70 -30.58
CA PRO A 449 19.84 -26.61 -31.48
C PRO A 449 18.99 -27.80 -31.94
N ASP A 450 18.07 -28.27 -31.12
CA ASP A 450 17.21 -29.43 -31.41
C ASP A 450 16.05 -29.10 -32.34
N GLN A 451 15.83 -27.81 -32.66
CA GLN A 451 14.81 -27.32 -33.60
C GLN A 451 13.42 -27.88 -33.32
N ILE A 452 12.97 -27.76 -32.06
CA ILE A 452 11.67 -28.28 -31.60
C ILE A 452 10.61 -27.19 -31.68
N TRP A 453 9.50 -27.49 -32.34
CA TRP A 453 8.31 -26.63 -32.34
C TRP A 453 7.69 -26.58 -30.94
N ARG A 454 7.64 -25.41 -30.36
CA ARG A 454 7.04 -25.19 -29.04
C ARG A 454 5.67 -24.54 -29.16
N ARG A 455 4.67 -25.18 -28.57
CA ARG A 455 3.32 -24.64 -28.52
C ARG A 455 3.31 -23.36 -27.70
N LEU A 456 2.66 -22.34 -28.22
CA LEU A 456 2.48 -21.03 -27.60
C LEU A 456 1.01 -20.81 -27.16
N GLY A 457 0.77 -19.73 -26.41
CA GLY A 457 -0.55 -19.27 -26.02
C GLY A 457 -1.08 -19.84 -24.69
N ASN A 458 -2.35 -19.62 -24.44
CA ASN A 458 -3.00 -19.91 -23.15
C ASN A 458 -3.06 -21.41 -22.84
N LYS A 459 -2.30 -21.86 -21.84
CA LYS A 459 -2.28 -23.25 -21.38
C LYS A 459 -3.62 -23.71 -20.79
N ARG A 460 -4.44 -22.76 -20.26
CA ARG A 460 -5.70 -23.02 -19.58
C ARG A 460 -6.77 -23.61 -20.51
N LEU A 461 -6.86 -23.11 -21.75
CA LEU A 461 -7.80 -23.68 -22.74
C LEU A 461 -7.48 -25.15 -23.10
N GLY A 462 -6.17 -25.52 -23.09
CA GLY A 462 -5.76 -26.90 -23.28
C GLY A 462 -6.18 -27.81 -22.12
N MET A 463 -6.20 -27.30 -20.89
CA MET A 463 -6.68 -28.05 -19.72
C MET A 463 -8.21 -28.26 -19.76
N LEU A 464 -8.98 -27.26 -20.18
CA LEU A 464 -10.45 -27.43 -20.32
C LEU A 464 -10.82 -28.50 -21.34
N ALA A 465 -10.05 -28.66 -22.43
CA ALA A 465 -10.22 -29.72 -23.39
C ALA A 465 -9.81 -31.11 -22.88
N ALA A 466 -8.83 -31.16 -21.94
CA ALA A 466 -8.33 -32.43 -21.35
C ALA A 466 -9.21 -32.94 -20.18
N LEU A 467 -10.05 -32.10 -19.61
CA LEU A 467 -10.98 -32.46 -18.54
C LEU A 467 -12.33 -33.03 -19.06
N ARG A 468 -12.50 -33.16 -20.37
CA ARG A 468 -13.62 -33.81 -21.06
C ARG A 468 -13.25 -35.21 -21.50
#